data_af0d9d6891a948633713a3edace5c28c
#
_entry.id   af0d9d6891a948633713a3edace5c28c
#
_cell.length_a   1.000
_cell.length_b   1.000
_cell.length_c   1.000
_cell.angle_alpha   90.00
_cell.angle_beta   90.00
_cell.angle_gamma   90.00
#
_symmetry.space_group_name_H-M   'P 1'
#
loop_
_entity.id
_entity.type
_entity.pdbx_description
1 polymer ?
#
loop_
_entity_poly.entity_id
_entity_poly.type
_entity_poly.pdbx_seq_one_letter_code
_entity_poly.pdbx_strand_id
1 'polypeptide(L)'
;MKKIFFAFAAVLFVAFLANEDADAKKYDALRLYSVKELREDLAFLKHKLEKRNPCLYVYSSQQQLDSAFNAIDSAITAPMTDMDFYKLIGQLNPLIRDGHTGANLPSKAWKVYFGNDSTYIPLNIVSIGDHLYSTMNLGPDTVMDAGAEILSIDGRSSAEIIAALIRNHQHDGNIETGARHVLSGNFLASYSKDIGKPAGYEIKYQQPDSTIQTHYFKAQPGDTLVKYFKERTKTKSKTAVAKRGIRLSFDSASGTATLSIPSFDPRTLRKYYHQNFHHQVVRSFRLIREKKVQHLILDLRGNGGGDMRCAKFLLRHLLDTSFTIIEKCFVVKKDDYRDTAKRIVSHWLPDAGLGEHDPVKDVFTGKLFVLIDGGTFSASCCVSSCLRVYGRAIFIGEESGGQQYRSGGYEVRNSFTLPNTKIKFYTSNVMSVIRTASPDTGRGIIPDYSVSPTIFNYLRKSDTVMNYTRALIKQGK
;
A
#
# COMPACT_ATOMS: atom_id res chain seq x y z
N MET A 1 -14.47 24.77 2.80
CA MET A 1 -14.23 23.45 3.43
C MET A 1 -13.46 22.55 2.46
N LYS A 2 -12.23 22.94 2.14
CA LYS A 2 -11.37 22.22 1.16
C LYS A 2 -9.94 22.24 1.70
N LYS A 3 -9.54 21.32 2.54
CA LYS A 3 -8.12 21.09 2.88
C LYS A 3 -7.99 19.65 3.35
N ILE A 4 -7.01 18.91 2.87
CA ILE A 4 -6.50 17.63 3.40
C ILE A 4 -6.76 16.42 2.48
N PHE A 5 -5.99 16.24 1.41
CA PHE A 5 -5.88 14.94 0.78
C PHE A 5 -4.42 14.40 0.72
N PHE A 6 -3.39 15.26 0.82
CA PHE A 6 -2.00 14.89 0.55
C PHE A 6 -1.01 15.00 1.72
N ALA A 7 -1.45 15.41 2.91
CA ALA A 7 -0.56 15.49 4.08
C ALA A 7 -0.40 14.14 4.83
N PHE A 8 -0.94 13.04 4.29
CA PHE A 8 -1.13 11.80 5.05
C PHE A 8 0.18 11.07 5.35
N ALA A 9 1.12 11.11 4.45
CA ALA A 9 2.31 10.30 4.49
C ALA A 9 3.43 10.88 5.36
N ALA A 10 3.72 12.15 5.21
CA ALA A 10 4.68 12.84 6.09
C ALA A 10 4.18 12.91 7.54
N VAL A 11 2.85 13.02 7.73
CA VAL A 11 2.21 13.00 9.05
C VAL A 11 2.34 11.63 9.72
N LEU A 12 2.32 10.52 8.97
CA LEU A 12 2.48 9.18 9.54
C LEU A 12 3.90 8.95 10.08
N PHE A 13 4.94 9.34 9.34
CA PHE A 13 6.31 9.18 9.80
C PHE A 13 6.63 10.13 10.98
N VAL A 14 6.24 11.39 10.89
CA VAL A 14 6.39 12.37 11.97
C VAL A 14 5.56 12.01 13.20
N ALA A 15 4.36 11.45 13.01
CA ALA A 15 3.54 10.93 14.11
C ALA A 15 4.15 9.67 14.76
N PHE A 16 4.83 8.84 13.97
CA PHE A 16 5.56 7.68 14.46
C PHE A 16 6.73 8.12 15.35
N LEU A 17 7.51 9.12 14.93
CA LEU A 17 8.62 9.70 15.73
C LEU A 17 8.15 10.34 17.04
N ALA A 18 6.89 10.79 17.13
CA ALA A 18 6.35 11.47 18.30
C ALA A 18 5.84 10.53 19.42
N ASN A 19 5.85 9.21 19.22
CA ASN A 19 5.34 8.22 20.19
C ASN A 19 6.50 7.47 20.87
N GLU A 20 7.03 8.01 21.95
CA GLU A 20 7.94 7.27 22.84
C GLU A 20 7.16 6.31 23.76
N ASP A 21 7.61 5.07 23.82
CA ASP A 21 7.10 4.04 24.72
C ASP A 21 8.27 3.59 25.65
N ALA A 22 8.06 3.63 26.96
CA ALA A 22 9.06 3.25 27.96
C ALA A 22 9.61 1.81 27.79
N ASP A 23 8.86 0.96 27.11
CA ASP A 23 9.23 -0.44 26.83
C ASP A 23 10.30 -0.58 25.72
N ALA A 24 10.54 0.45 24.90
CA ALA A 24 11.58 0.43 23.86
C ALA A 24 13.00 0.39 24.45
N LYS A 25 13.19 0.90 25.68
CA LYS A 25 14.49 0.96 26.37
C LYS A 25 15.17 -0.40 26.67
N LYS A 26 14.42 -1.52 26.54
CA LYS A 26 14.97 -2.88 26.75
C LYS A 26 15.37 -3.60 25.47
N TYR A 27 15.18 -3.00 24.29
CA TYR A 27 15.56 -3.61 23.02
C TYR A 27 17.00 -3.18 22.67
N ASP A 28 17.86 -4.19 22.43
CA ASP A 28 19.24 -3.96 21.98
C ASP A 28 19.29 -4.03 20.43
N ALA A 29 19.39 -2.86 19.81
CA ALA A 29 19.48 -2.74 18.35
C ALA A 29 20.85 -3.18 17.79
N LEU A 30 21.85 -3.33 18.64
CA LEU A 30 23.20 -3.77 18.28
C LEU A 30 23.42 -5.27 18.54
N ARG A 31 22.40 -5.97 19.05
CA ARG A 31 22.48 -7.42 19.25
C ARG A 31 22.81 -8.10 17.93
N LEU A 32 23.90 -8.85 17.94
CA LEU A 32 24.29 -9.71 16.84
C LEU A 32 23.76 -11.13 17.06
N TYR A 33 23.11 -11.66 16.04
CA TYR A 33 22.70 -13.05 15.99
C TYR A 33 23.78 -13.85 15.26
N SER A 34 24.14 -15.00 15.78
CA SER A 34 25.16 -15.87 15.18
C SER A 34 24.74 -16.41 13.81
N VAL A 35 25.69 -16.78 12.98
CA VAL A 35 25.45 -17.43 11.69
C VAL A 35 24.49 -18.62 11.84
N LYS A 36 24.65 -19.43 12.91
CA LYS A 36 23.78 -20.57 13.20
C LYS A 36 22.33 -20.13 13.44
N GLU A 37 22.09 -19.14 14.30
CA GLU A 37 20.75 -18.63 14.62
C GLU A 37 20.05 -18.06 13.36
N LEU A 38 20.79 -17.35 12.50
CA LEU A 38 20.25 -16.74 11.27
C LEU A 38 19.88 -17.82 10.24
N ARG A 39 20.69 -18.87 10.09
CA ARG A 39 20.41 -19.99 9.21
C ARG A 39 19.22 -20.84 9.70
N GLU A 40 19.09 -21.05 11.01
CA GLU A 40 17.91 -21.65 11.61
C GLU A 40 16.64 -20.87 11.29
N ASP A 41 16.68 -19.53 11.43
CA ASP A 41 15.57 -18.65 11.08
C ASP A 41 15.24 -18.71 9.58
N LEU A 42 16.25 -18.75 8.70
CA LEU A 42 16.06 -18.84 7.25
C LEU A 42 15.41 -20.18 6.85
N ALA A 43 15.90 -21.30 7.40
CA ALA A 43 15.34 -22.62 7.16
C ALA A 43 13.88 -22.72 7.66
N PHE A 44 13.60 -22.14 8.83
CA PHE A 44 12.25 -22.07 9.39
C PHE A 44 11.33 -21.23 8.50
N LEU A 45 11.81 -20.08 7.99
CA LEU A 45 11.07 -19.22 7.06
C LEU A 45 10.67 -20.00 5.80
N LYS A 46 11.66 -20.66 5.13
CA LYS A 46 11.42 -21.46 3.94
C LYS A 46 10.35 -22.52 4.17
N HIS A 47 10.53 -23.32 5.22
CA HIS A 47 9.56 -24.36 5.59
C HIS A 47 8.14 -23.80 5.82
N LYS A 48 8.02 -22.67 6.50
CA LYS A 48 6.70 -22.06 6.77
C LYS A 48 6.03 -21.49 5.52
N LEU A 49 6.79 -20.88 4.61
CA LEU A 49 6.28 -20.40 3.33
C LEU A 49 5.78 -21.57 2.47
N GLU A 50 6.59 -22.60 2.30
CA GLU A 50 6.23 -23.80 1.53
C GLU A 50 4.97 -24.48 2.06
N LYS A 51 4.85 -24.58 3.40
CA LYS A 51 3.74 -25.26 4.06
C LYS A 51 2.44 -24.45 4.05
N ARG A 52 2.49 -23.13 3.89
CA ARG A 52 1.32 -22.27 4.12
C ARG A 52 0.90 -21.46 2.93
N ASN A 53 1.84 -20.97 2.09
CA ASN A 53 1.53 -20.01 1.06
C ASN A 53 1.16 -20.67 -0.27
N PRO A 54 -0.12 -20.67 -0.69
CA PRO A 54 -0.51 -21.21 -1.98
C PRO A 54 -0.07 -20.35 -3.17
N CYS A 55 0.29 -19.07 -2.95
CA CYS A 55 0.77 -18.18 -3.99
C CYS A 55 2.25 -18.31 -4.29
N LEU A 56 3.03 -19.09 -3.49
CA LEU A 56 4.50 -19.08 -3.49
C LEU A 56 5.14 -19.36 -4.84
N TYR A 57 4.53 -20.24 -5.63
CA TYR A 57 5.08 -20.71 -6.93
C TYR A 57 4.21 -20.27 -8.13
N VAL A 58 3.43 -19.20 -7.98
CA VAL A 58 2.58 -18.70 -9.09
C VAL A 58 3.42 -18.01 -10.16
N TYR A 59 4.38 -17.19 -9.76
CA TYR A 59 5.21 -16.39 -10.67
C TYR A 59 6.68 -16.78 -10.70
N SER A 60 7.13 -17.60 -9.76
CA SER A 60 8.48 -18.10 -9.70
C SER A 60 8.47 -19.60 -9.54
N SER A 61 9.38 -20.30 -10.22
CA SER A 61 9.54 -21.74 -10.05
C SER A 61 10.12 -22.06 -8.67
N GLN A 62 9.93 -23.31 -8.23
CA GLN A 62 10.57 -23.78 -7.01
C GLN A 62 12.08 -23.63 -7.07
N GLN A 63 12.70 -23.96 -8.23
CA GLN A 63 14.14 -23.82 -8.43
C GLN A 63 14.63 -22.38 -8.26
N GLN A 64 13.89 -21.39 -8.77
CA GLN A 64 14.23 -19.97 -8.60
C GLN A 64 14.20 -19.54 -7.13
N LEU A 65 13.18 -19.98 -6.40
CA LEU A 65 13.08 -19.69 -4.96
C LEU A 65 14.13 -20.42 -4.15
N ASP A 66 14.41 -21.69 -4.45
CA ASP A 66 15.49 -22.45 -3.80
C ASP A 66 16.86 -21.80 -4.04
N SER A 67 17.12 -21.33 -5.26
CA SER A 67 18.35 -20.59 -5.58
C SER A 67 18.46 -19.30 -4.78
N ALA A 68 17.35 -18.56 -4.60
CA ALA A 68 17.34 -17.34 -3.79
C ALA A 68 17.59 -17.64 -2.30
N PHE A 69 16.96 -18.67 -1.74
CA PHE A 69 17.23 -19.10 -0.37
C PHE A 69 18.69 -19.51 -0.18
N ASN A 70 19.28 -20.24 -1.13
CA ASN A 70 20.69 -20.62 -1.08
C ASN A 70 21.63 -19.41 -1.21
N ALA A 71 21.28 -18.42 -2.03
CA ALA A 71 22.04 -17.16 -2.13
C ALA A 71 22.01 -16.39 -0.81
N ILE A 72 20.86 -16.30 -0.15
CA ILE A 72 20.73 -15.69 1.18
C ILE A 72 21.55 -16.46 2.22
N ASP A 73 21.48 -17.81 2.24
CA ASP A 73 22.27 -18.63 3.16
C ASP A 73 23.77 -18.40 2.99
N SER A 74 24.22 -18.33 1.73
CA SER A 74 25.63 -18.05 1.39
C SER A 74 26.08 -16.65 1.79
N ALA A 75 25.17 -15.68 1.80
CA ALA A 75 25.45 -14.30 2.25
C ALA A 75 25.54 -14.19 3.78
N ILE A 76 25.06 -15.17 4.55
CA ILE A 76 25.19 -15.21 6.01
C ILE A 76 26.58 -15.76 6.38
N THR A 77 27.61 -14.91 6.28
CA THR A 77 29.02 -15.26 6.56
C THR A 77 29.50 -14.82 7.94
N ALA A 78 28.80 -13.88 8.58
CA ALA A 78 29.13 -13.32 9.88
C ALA A 78 27.86 -13.05 10.70
N PRO A 79 27.98 -12.85 12.03
CA PRO A 79 26.85 -12.40 12.85
C PRO A 79 26.27 -11.09 12.35
N MET A 80 24.94 -10.96 12.35
CA MET A 80 24.19 -9.79 11.86
C MET A 80 23.19 -9.31 12.89
N THR A 81 22.78 -8.04 12.77
CA THR A 81 21.60 -7.53 13.48
C THR A 81 20.31 -8.10 12.87
N ASP A 82 19.21 -8.03 13.62
CA ASP A 82 17.89 -8.37 13.06
C ASP A 82 17.48 -7.45 11.91
N MET A 83 17.93 -6.19 11.90
CA MET A 83 17.70 -5.24 10.81
C MET A 83 18.42 -5.68 9.52
N ASP A 84 19.70 -6.09 9.63
CA ASP A 84 20.46 -6.53 8.46
C ASP A 84 19.89 -7.83 7.89
N PHE A 85 19.50 -8.76 8.77
CA PHE A 85 18.83 -9.99 8.37
C PHE A 85 17.45 -9.73 7.75
N TYR A 86 16.68 -8.76 8.29
CA TYR A 86 15.42 -8.33 7.70
C TYR A 86 15.58 -7.79 6.27
N LYS A 87 16.62 -6.99 6.02
CA LYS A 87 16.95 -6.50 4.67
C LYS A 87 17.33 -7.66 3.74
N LEU A 88 18.09 -8.61 4.24
CA LEU A 88 18.56 -9.76 3.47
C LEU A 88 17.39 -10.65 3.03
N ILE A 89 16.48 -11.02 3.95
CA ILE A 89 15.30 -11.83 3.60
C ILE A 89 14.26 -11.06 2.75
N GLY A 90 14.29 -9.72 2.78
CA GLY A 90 13.46 -8.87 1.91
C GLY A 90 13.74 -9.10 0.42
N GLN A 91 14.91 -9.62 0.05
CA GLN A 91 15.25 -9.98 -1.33
C GLN A 91 14.40 -11.12 -1.90
N LEU A 92 13.63 -11.82 -1.06
CA LEU A 92 12.66 -12.82 -1.50
C LEU A 92 11.39 -12.22 -2.11
N ASN A 93 11.02 -10.99 -1.74
CA ASN A 93 9.76 -10.38 -2.14
C ASN A 93 9.57 -10.29 -3.67
N PRO A 94 10.60 -9.91 -4.50
CA PRO A 94 10.49 -9.88 -5.96
C PRO A 94 10.23 -11.24 -6.61
N LEU A 95 10.48 -12.33 -5.88
CA LEU A 95 10.24 -13.69 -6.35
C LEU A 95 8.91 -14.24 -5.84
N ILE A 96 8.55 -13.92 -4.59
CA ILE A 96 7.28 -14.36 -4.00
C ILE A 96 6.10 -13.70 -4.71
N ARG A 97 6.16 -12.42 -5.02
CA ARG A 97 5.14 -11.64 -5.75
C ARG A 97 3.72 -11.79 -5.21
N ASP A 98 3.62 -11.85 -3.89
CA ASP A 98 2.37 -11.92 -3.14
C ASP A 98 2.36 -10.76 -2.13
N GLY A 99 1.56 -9.75 -2.40
CA GLY A 99 1.49 -8.53 -1.59
C GLY A 99 0.96 -8.75 -0.17
N HIS A 100 0.39 -9.94 0.12
CA HIS A 100 -0.01 -10.35 1.46
C HIS A 100 1.10 -11.12 2.20
N THR A 101 2.28 -11.31 1.58
CA THR A 101 3.40 -12.04 2.16
C THR A 101 4.58 -11.13 2.40
N GLY A 102 5.13 -11.13 3.62
CA GLY A 102 6.31 -10.35 3.94
C GLY A 102 6.65 -10.28 5.41
N ALA A 103 7.78 -9.65 5.69
CA ALA A 103 8.36 -9.55 7.03
C ALA A 103 8.05 -8.19 7.69
N ASN A 104 7.91 -8.22 9.01
CA ASN A 104 7.90 -7.03 9.85
C ASN A 104 8.88 -7.22 11.01
N LEU A 105 9.72 -6.24 11.23
CA LEU A 105 10.54 -6.18 12.44
C LEU A 105 9.66 -6.12 13.69
N PRO A 106 10.15 -6.60 14.84
CA PRO A 106 9.51 -6.34 16.12
C PRO A 106 9.26 -4.84 16.31
N SER A 107 8.11 -4.47 16.89
CA SER A 107 7.75 -3.05 17.07
C SER A 107 8.82 -2.27 17.87
N LYS A 108 9.51 -2.93 18.80
CA LYS A 108 10.64 -2.34 19.57
C LYS A 108 11.82 -2.03 18.66
N ALA A 109 12.15 -2.92 17.71
CA ALA A 109 13.21 -2.70 16.73
C ALA A 109 12.92 -1.48 15.85
N TRP A 110 11.69 -1.37 15.35
CA TRP A 110 11.25 -0.20 14.58
C TRP A 110 11.38 1.10 15.39
N LYS A 111 10.94 1.09 16.66
CA LYS A 111 11.00 2.28 17.52
C LYS A 111 12.43 2.74 17.78
N VAL A 112 13.36 1.81 17.99
CA VAL A 112 14.77 2.16 18.21
C VAL A 112 15.42 2.60 16.91
N TYR A 113 15.23 1.88 15.82
CA TYR A 113 15.83 2.20 14.53
C TYR A 113 15.36 3.55 13.96
N PHE A 114 14.08 3.89 14.16
CA PHE A 114 13.46 5.14 13.72
C PHE A 114 13.15 6.10 14.88
N GLY A 115 13.80 5.92 16.04
CA GLY A 115 13.62 6.79 17.20
C GLY A 115 14.14 8.22 16.97
N ASN A 116 13.86 9.08 17.94
CA ASN A 116 14.21 10.51 17.87
C ASN A 116 15.71 10.78 17.80
N ASP A 117 16.52 9.89 18.38
CA ASP A 117 18.00 9.98 18.35
C ASP A 117 18.59 9.64 16.97
N SER A 118 17.81 9.03 16.09
CA SER A 118 18.23 8.77 14.71
C SER A 118 18.20 10.04 13.87
N THR A 119 19.13 10.12 12.90
CA THR A 119 19.24 11.28 12.00
C THR A 119 18.72 10.94 10.60
N TYR A 120 18.17 11.94 9.93
CA TYR A 120 17.45 11.80 8.66
C TYR A 120 17.73 12.95 7.69
N ILE A 121 17.41 12.75 6.42
CA ILE A 121 17.31 13.83 5.43
C ILE A 121 16.32 14.89 5.96
N PRO A 122 16.73 16.17 6.09
CA PRO A 122 15.87 17.21 6.64
C PRO A 122 14.88 17.78 5.61
N LEU A 123 14.31 16.93 4.78
CA LEU A 123 13.36 17.29 3.73
C LEU A 123 12.13 16.37 3.78
N ASN A 124 10.96 16.92 3.52
CA ASN A 124 9.80 16.11 3.21
C ASN A 124 9.78 15.83 1.71
N ILE A 125 10.08 14.59 1.35
CA ILE A 125 10.21 14.14 -0.04
C ILE A 125 9.01 13.29 -0.43
N VAL A 126 8.47 13.52 -1.62
CA VAL A 126 7.44 12.68 -2.24
C VAL A 126 7.94 12.12 -3.56
N SER A 127 7.52 10.90 -3.88
CA SER A 127 7.73 10.29 -5.20
C SER A 127 6.47 10.47 -6.04
N ILE A 128 6.63 10.97 -7.26
CA ILE A 128 5.57 11.08 -8.27
C ILE A 128 6.13 10.52 -9.58
N GLY A 129 5.63 9.37 -10.01
CA GLY A 129 6.23 8.64 -11.11
C GLY A 129 7.67 8.24 -10.78
N ASP A 130 8.60 8.53 -11.67
CA ASP A 130 10.03 8.27 -11.51
C ASP A 130 10.83 9.47 -10.96
N HIS A 131 10.12 10.46 -10.41
CA HIS A 131 10.71 11.70 -9.91
C HIS A 131 10.53 11.83 -8.39
N LEU A 132 11.51 12.46 -7.75
CA LEU A 132 11.46 12.83 -6.34
C LEU A 132 11.35 14.35 -6.23
N TYR A 133 10.48 14.82 -5.36
CA TYR A 133 10.27 16.26 -5.13
C TYR A 133 10.35 16.60 -3.65
N SER A 134 11.02 17.70 -3.33
CA SER A 134 10.93 18.31 -2.01
C SER A 134 9.61 19.07 -1.89
N THR A 135 8.88 18.84 -0.81
CA THR A 135 7.64 19.56 -0.52
C THR A 135 7.76 20.48 0.68
N MET A 136 8.80 20.28 1.50
CA MET A 136 9.06 21.10 2.70
C MET A 136 10.46 20.81 3.24
N ASN A 137 11.18 21.85 3.62
CA ASN A 137 12.37 21.68 4.44
C ASN A 137 11.96 21.31 5.89
N LEU A 138 12.61 20.33 6.47
CA LEU A 138 12.39 19.85 7.85
C LEU A 138 13.63 20.10 8.76
N GLY A 139 14.48 21.02 8.35
CA GLY A 139 15.70 21.46 9.03
C GLY A 139 15.86 22.97 9.02
N PRO A 140 17.00 23.48 9.51
CA PRO A 140 17.29 24.92 9.51
C PRO A 140 17.47 25.51 8.11
N ASP A 141 17.97 24.72 7.16
CA ASP A 141 18.20 25.15 5.79
C ASP A 141 16.88 25.45 5.07
N THR A 142 16.89 26.51 4.24
CA THR A 142 15.72 26.93 3.44
C THR A 142 16.07 27.14 1.97
N VAL A 143 17.22 26.60 1.54
CA VAL A 143 17.76 26.79 0.19
C VAL A 143 16.98 26.08 -0.92
N MET A 144 16.18 25.09 -0.55
CA MET A 144 15.40 24.30 -1.52
C MET A 144 13.91 24.65 -1.40
N ASP A 145 13.33 25.10 -2.50
CA ASP A 145 11.92 25.47 -2.55
C ASP A 145 10.99 24.25 -2.56
N ALA A 146 9.77 24.45 -2.10
CA ALA A 146 8.74 23.42 -2.24
C ALA A 146 8.40 23.24 -3.72
N GLY A 147 8.50 21.99 -4.20
CA GLY A 147 8.33 21.60 -5.60
C GLY A 147 9.64 21.46 -6.35
N ALA A 148 10.78 21.75 -5.73
CA ALA A 148 12.08 21.44 -6.31
C ALA A 148 12.19 19.93 -6.59
N GLU A 149 12.63 19.59 -7.81
CA GLU A 149 12.88 18.21 -8.23
C GLU A 149 14.26 17.77 -7.77
N ILE A 150 14.33 16.67 -7.03
CA ILE A 150 15.59 16.07 -6.62
C ILE A 150 16.12 15.23 -7.78
N LEU A 151 17.27 15.59 -8.31
CA LEU A 151 17.92 14.89 -9.42
C LEU A 151 18.79 13.74 -8.93
N SER A 152 19.54 13.97 -7.84
CA SER A 152 20.33 12.91 -7.19
C SER A 152 20.53 13.18 -5.70
N ILE A 153 20.82 12.12 -4.95
CA ILE A 153 21.26 12.14 -3.54
C ILE A 153 22.51 11.29 -3.45
N ASP A 154 23.60 11.87 -2.95
CA ASP A 154 24.93 11.25 -2.80
C ASP A 154 25.39 10.56 -4.10
N GLY A 155 25.21 11.24 -5.24
CA GLY A 155 25.59 10.80 -6.58
C GLY A 155 24.62 9.79 -7.23
N ARG A 156 23.64 9.23 -6.50
CA ARG A 156 22.61 8.34 -7.06
C ARG A 156 21.45 9.15 -7.62
N SER A 157 21.06 8.89 -8.85
CA SER A 157 19.89 9.53 -9.47
C SER A 157 18.58 9.16 -8.77
N SER A 158 17.57 10.02 -8.86
CA SER A 158 16.23 9.75 -8.32
C SER A 158 15.63 8.44 -8.83
N ALA A 159 15.82 8.13 -10.11
CA ALA A 159 15.35 6.87 -10.70
C ALA A 159 16.03 5.64 -10.07
N GLU A 160 17.35 5.67 -9.87
CA GLU A 160 18.10 4.61 -9.18
C GLU A 160 17.66 4.45 -7.73
N ILE A 161 17.42 5.57 -7.03
CA ILE A 161 16.92 5.56 -5.65
C ILE A 161 15.53 4.91 -5.61
N ILE A 162 14.59 5.37 -6.45
CA ILE A 162 13.24 4.80 -6.50
C ILE A 162 13.29 3.31 -6.80
N ALA A 163 14.05 2.90 -7.84
CA ALA A 163 14.20 1.49 -8.20
C ALA A 163 14.77 0.65 -7.04
N ALA A 164 15.75 1.18 -6.30
CA ALA A 164 16.31 0.49 -5.13
C ALA A 164 15.28 0.34 -3.99
N LEU A 165 14.48 1.39 -3.73
CA LEU A 165 13.51 1.41 -2.64
C LEU A 165 12.29 0.53 -2.92
N ILE A 166 11.83 0.41 -4.18
CA ILE A 166 10.69 -0.44 -4.53
C ILE A 166 11.08 -1.89 -4.78
N ARG A 167 12.35 -2.18 -5.13
CA ARG A 167 12.84 -3.51 -5.54
C ARG A 167 12.44 -4.63 -4.57
N ASN A 168 12.67 -4.41 -3.28
CA ASN A 168 12.42 -5.39 -2.24
C ASN A 168 11.08 -5.18 -1.53
N HIS A 169 10.22 -4.33 -2.10
CA HIS A 169 8.89 -4.11 -1.53
C HIS A 169 7.95 -5.26 -1.90
N GLN A 170 7.03 -5.56 -0.99
CA GLN A 170 5.96 -6.53 -1.23
C GLN A 170 5.02 -6.00 -2.33
N HIS A 171 4.68 -6.84 -3.29
CA HIS A 171 3.77 -6.51 -4.38
C HIS A 171 3.07 -7.75 -4.92
N ASP A 172 1.92 -7.57 -5.54
CA ASP A 172 1.23 -8.63 -6.25
C ASP A 172 1.76 -8.72 -7.70
N GLY A 173 2.08 -9.92 -8.16
CA GLY A 173 2.42 -10.19 -9.55
C GLY A 173 3.53 -9.29 -10.09
N ASN A 174 3.23 -8.55 -11.16
CA ASN A 174 4.17 -7.65 -11.86
C ASN A 174 3.79 -6.16 -11.62
N ILE A 175 3.17 -5.83 -10.47
CA ILE A 175 2.60 -4.52 -10.18
C ILE A 175 3.55 -3.72 -9.29
N GLU A 176 4.05 -2.59 -9.79
CA GLU A 176 4.89 -1.66 -9.01
C GLU A 176 4.10 -0.53 -8.34
N THR A 177 2.90 -0.22 -8.82
CA THR A 177 2.11 0.93 -8.35
C THR A 177 1.82 0.86 -6.86
N GLY A 178 1.64 -0.34 -6.28
CA GLY A 178 1.49 -0.53 -4.85
C GLY A 178 2.74 -0.11 -4.06
N ALA A 179 3.92 -0.55 -4.49
CA ALA A 179 5.19 -0.17 -3.88
C ALA A 179 5.47 1.34 -4.01
N ARG A 180 5.18 1.92 -5.18
CA ARG A 180 5.29 3.37 -5.43
C ARG A 180 4.32 4.18 -4.58
N HIS A 181 3.09 3.71 -4.38
CA HIS A 181 2.11 4.33 -3.51
C HIS A 181 2.62 4.38 -2.05
N VAL A 182 3.18 3.28 -1.56
CA VAL A 182 3.79 3.23 -0.21
C VAL A 182 5.01 4.15 -0.13
N LEU A 183 5.88 4.15 -1.15
CA LEU A 183 7.06 5.00 -1.20
C LEU A 183 6.70 6.49 -1.17
N SER A 184 5.72 6.92 -1.96
CA SER A 184 5.24 8.30 -1.98
C SER A 184 4.84 8.79 -0.60
N GLY A 185 4.39 7.86 0.25
CA GLY A 185 3.98 8.14 1.61
C GLY A 185 5.03 7.98 2.68
N ASN A 186 6.09 7.24 2.43
CA ASN A 186 7.06 6.82 3.45
C ASN A 186 8.51 6.92 2.96
N PHE A 187 8.83 7.91 2.11
CA PHE A 187 10.15 8.02 1.51
C PHE A 187 11.28 7.99 2.54
N LEU A 188 11.20 8.82 3.59
CA LEU A 188 12.26 8.91 4.61
C LEU A 188 12.51 7.58 5.33
N ALA A 189 11.44 6.86 5.67
CA ALA A 189 11.55 5.55 6.30
C ALA A 189 12.15 4.51 5.35
N SER A 190 11.71 4.50 4.09
CA SER A 190 12.23 3.59 3.07
C SER A 190 13.69 3.87 2.75
N TYR A 191 14.06 5.14 2.55
CA TYR A 191 15.43 5.56 2.29
C TYR A 191 16.36 5.18 3.46
N SER A 192 15.98 5.54 4.68
CA SER A 192 16.75 5.23 5.88
C SER A 192 16.94 3.72 6.10
N LYS A 193 15.90 2.93 5.79
CA LYS A 193 15.95 1.47 5.92
C LYS A 193 16.83 0.82 4.86
N ASP A 194 16.63 1.17 3.58
CA ASP A 194 17.18 0.40 2.47
C ASP A 194 18.51 0.98 1.93
N ILE A 195 18.74 2.30 2.07
CA ILE A 195 19.97 2.97 1.61
C ILE A 195 20.87 3.33 2.80
N GLY A 196 20.30 3.93 3.85
CA GLY A 196 21.06 4.23 5.07
C GLY A 196 20.77 5.60 5.67
N LYS A 197 21.51 5.91 6.74
CA LYS A 197 21.44 7.16 7.52
C LYS A 197 22.83 7.78 7.68
N PRO A 198 23.41 8.38 6.62
CA PRO A 198 24.68 9.07 6.72
C PRO A 198 24.59 10.35 7.57
N ALA A 199 25.73 10.95 7.92
CA ALA A 199 25.78 12.19 8.68
C ALA A 199 25.26 13.42 7.91
N GLY A 200 25.13 13.32 6.59
CA GLY A 200 24.57 14.35 5.73
C GLY A 200 24.41 13.83 4.31
N TYR A 201 23.82 14.64 3.47
CA TYR A 201 23.36 14.27 2.12
C TYR A 201 23.75 15.36 1.14
N GLU A 202 24.52 15.03 0.11
CA GLU A 202 24.73 15.89 -1.03
C GLU A 202 23.57 15.72 -2.00
N ILE A 203 22.78 16.76 -2.18
CA ILE A 203 21.57 16.71 -3.00
C ILE A 203 21.73 17.68 -4.17
N LYS A 204 21.68 17.13 -5.39
CA LYS A 204 21.53 17.89 -6.64
C LYS A 204 20.04 17.99 -6.95
N TYR A 205 19.56 19.19 -7.20
CA TYR A 205 18.14 19.45 -7.41
C TYR A 205 17.91 20.58 -8.42
N GLN A 206 16.74 20.60 -9.02
CA GLN A 206 16.24 21.66 -9.89
C GLN A 206 15.13 22.41 -9.15
N GLN A 207 15.31 23.72 -8.99
CA GLN A 207 14.29 24.60 -8.43
C GLN A 207 13.09 24.77 -9.38
N PRO A 208 11.92 25.23 -8.89
CA PRO A 208 10.76 25.50 -9.75
C PRO A 208 11.01 26.52 -10.86
N ASP A 209 12.02 27.39 -10.73
CA ASP A 209 12.48 28.35 -11.75
C ASP A 209 13.45 27.73 -12.77
N SER A 210 13.67 26.41 -12.71
CA SER A 210 14.58 25.63 -13.54
C SER A 210 16.08 25.79 -13.24
N THR A 211 16.47 26.54 -12.21
CA THR A 211 17.88 26.62 -11.80
C THR A 211 18.31 25.28 -11.13
N ILE A 212 19.49 24.79 -11.53
CA ILE A 212 20.05 23.56 -10.96
C ILE A 212 21.11 23.94 -9.91
N GLN A 213 20.98 23.33 -8.74
CA GLN A 213 21.87 23.57 -7.62
C GLN A 213 22.29 22.24 -6.96
N THR A 214 23.40 22.30 -6.23
CA THR A 214 23.84 21.22 -5.35
C THR A 214 24.07 21.81 -3.96
N HIS A 215 23.53 21.15 -2.94
CA HIS A 215 23.68 21.57 -1.56
C HIS A 215 23.89 20.38 -0.63
N TYR A 216 24.75 20.56 0.38
CA TYR A 216 24.97 19.55 1.40
C TYR A 216 24.04 19.80 2.59
N PHE A 217 23.09 18.91 2.81
CA PHE A 217 22.19 18.94 3.96
C PHE A 217 22.75 18.09 5.09
N LYS A 218 23.10 18.70 6.21
CA LYS A 218 23.45 17.95 7.41
C LYS A 218 22.24 17.18 7.92
N ALA A 219 22.41 15.88 8.18
CA ALA A 219 21.36 15.05 8.75
C ALA A 219 20.85 15.62 10.07
N GLN A 220 19.54 15.55 10.30
CA GLN A 220 18.90 16.12 11.50
C GLN A 220 18.22 15.04 12.33
N PRO A 221 18.24 15.18 13.68
CA PRO A 221 17.48 14.29 14.56
C PRO A 221 15.98 14.32 14.28
N GLY A 222 15.30 13.21 14.56
CA GLY A 222 13.87 13.08 14.37
C GLY A 222 13.05 14.18 15.06
N ASP A 223 13.42 14.58 16.29
CA ASP A 223 12.78 15.68 17.02
C ASP A 223 12.87 17.01 16.29
N THR A 224 14.00 17.27 15.65
CA THR A 224 14.21 18.48 14.84
C THR A 224 13.25 18.47 13.65
N LEU A 225 13.10 17.35 12.94
CA LEU A 225 12.14 17.20 11.83
C LEU A 225 10.71 17.49 12.32
N VAL A 226 10.33 16.92 13.47
CA VAL A 226 9.01 17.13 14.09
C VAL A 226 8.78 18.60 14.44
N LYS A 227 9.80 19.26 15.01
CA LYS A 227 9.75 20.68 15.36
C LYS A 227 9.47 21.54 14.12
N TYR A 228 10.29 21.43 13.09
CA TYR A 228 10.14 22.21 11.87
C TYR A 228 8.85 21.89 11.11
N PHE A 229 8.42 20.64 11.11
CA PHE A 229 7.12 20.27 10.55
C PHE A 229 5.96 21.00 11.24
N LYS A 230 5.95 21.04 12.58
CA LYS A 230 4.90 21.74 13.35
C LYS A 230 4.93 23.25 13.09
N GLU A 231 6.09 23.85 13.11
CA GLU A 231 6.28 25.30 12.88
C GLU A 231 5.76 25.70 11.48
N ARG A 232 6.17 24.97 10.44
CA ARG A 232 5.84 25.29 9.04
C ARG A 232 4.40 24.95 8.65
N THR A 233 3.81 23.94 9.25
CA THR A 233 2.40 23.61 8.99
C THR A 233 1.42 24.36 9.86
N LYS A 234 1.89 25.08 10.89
CA LYS A 234 1.05 25.71 11.93
C LYS A 234 0.07 24.72 12.57
N THR A 235 0.42 23.45 12.58
CA THR A 235 -0.46 22.37 13.06
C THR A 235 -0.38 22.30 14.58
N LYS A 236 -1.42 22.75 15.29
CA LYS A 236 -1.54 22.67 16.76
C LYS A 236 -1.91 21.27 17.27
N SER A 237 -2.19 20.29 16.40
CA SER A 237 -2.79 19.02 16.81
C SER A 237 -1.97 17.80 16.42
N LYS A 238 -1.72 16.94 17.41
CA LYS A 238 -1.22 15.56 17.22
C LYS A 238 -2.18 14.65 16.43
N THR A 239 -3.39 15.12 16.10
CA THR A 239 -4.51 14.29 15.63
C THR A 239 -5.31 14.89 14.47
N ALA A 240 -4.74 15.76 13.67
CA ALA A 240 -5.43 16.27 12.47
C ALA A 240 -5.41 15.27 11.28
N VAL A 241 -5.36 13.96 11.55
CA VAL A 241 -5.89 12.94 10.65
C VAL A 241 -7.40 13.14 10.67
N ALA A 242 -7.93 13.93 9.74
CA ALA A 242 -9.36 14.06 9.60
C ALA A 242 -9.95 12.64 9.53
N LYS A 243 -10.79 12.31 10.51
CA LYS A 243 -11.55 11.04 10.57
C LYS A 243 -12.35 10.91 9.27
N ARG A 244 -11.79 10.22 8.28
CA ARG A 244 -12.35 10.08 6.94
C ARG A 244 -12.83 8.67 6.74
N GLY A 245 -13.90 8.32 7.43
CA GLY A 245 -14.62 7.10 7.16
C GLY A 245 -15.34 7.14 5.80
N ILE A 246 -16.29 6.25 5.62
CA ILE A 246 -17.19 6.23 4.46
C ILE A 246 -17.94 7.56 4.40
N ARG A 247 -17.92 8.21 3.23
CA ARG A 247 -18.53 9.53 3.01
C ARG A 247 -19.25 9.57 1.69
N LEU A 248 -20.43 10.16 1.74
CA LEU A 248 -21.22 10.49 0.58
C LEU A 248 -21.31 12.01 0.47
N SER A 249 -21.04 12.55 -0.72
CA SER A 249 -21.24 13.97 -1.03
C SER A 249 -21.97 14.11 -2.36
N PHE A 250 -22.67 15.23 -2.54
CA PHE A 250 -23.47 15.51 -3.74
C PHE A 250 -22.98 16.77 -4.41
N ASP A 251 -22.99 16.75 -5.73
CA ASP A 251 -22.93 17.91 -6.61
C ASP A 251 -24.26 17.97 -7.35
N SER A 252 -25.17 18.80 -6.83
CA SER A 252 -26.53 18.90 -7.36
C SER A 252 -26.57 19.52 -8.76
N ALA A 253 -25.57 20.33 -9.12
CA ALA A 253 -25.50 20.98 -10.44
C ALA A 253 -25.24 19.98 -11.56
N SER A 254 -24.51 18.88 -11.28
CA SER A 254 -24.19 17.84 -12.24
C SER A 254 -24.97 16.53 -12.03
N GLY A 255 -25.88 16.47 -11.07
CA GLY A 255 -26.58 15.24 -10.70
C GLY A 255 -25.63 14.12 -10.22
N THR A 256 -24.47 14.49 -9.69
CA THR A 256 -23.38 13.57 -9.33
C THR A 256 -23.30 13.36 -7.83
N ALA A 257 -23.13 12.11 -7.41
CA ALA A 257 -22.70 11.78 -6.05
C ALA A 257 -21.27 11.21 -6.05
N THR A 258 -20.54 11.45 -4.96
CA THR A 258 -19.24 10.82 -4.70
C THR A 258 -19.35 10.01 -3.42
N LEU A 259 -19.16 8.70 -3.52
CA LEU A 259 -19.06 7.76 -2.40
C LEU A 259 -17.60 7.36 -2.23
N SER A 260 -16.96 7.82 -1.15
CA SER A 260 -15.58 7.44 -0.82
C SER A 260 -15.59 6.35 0.25
N ILE A 261 -14.91 5.24 -0.02
CA ILE A 261 -14.78 4.09 0.89
C ILE A 261 -13.29 3.87 1.17
N PRO A 262 -12.79 4.25 2.35
CA PRO A 262 -11.36 4.18 2.66
C PRO A 262 -10.89 2.77 3.07
N SER A 263 -11.80 1.88 3.43
CA SER A 263 -11.49 0.51 3.84
C SER A 263 -12.71 -0.39 3.83
N PHE A 264 -12.51 -1.65 3.51
CA PHE A 264 -13.48 -2.73 3.68
C PHE A 264 -13.31 -3.49 5.02
N ASP A 265 -12.39 -3.07 5.92
CA ASP A 265 -12.27 -3.67 7.25
C ASP A 265 -13.23 -3.02 8.27
N PRO A 266 -14.27 -3.76 8.74
CA PRO A 266 -15.23 -3.22 9.71
C PRO A 266 -14.61 -2.84 11.06
N ARG A 267 -13.48 -3.46 11.44
CA ARG A 267 -12.76 -3.15 12.68
C ARG A 267 -12.09 -1.79 12.59
N THR A 268 -11.44 -1.52 11.46
CA THR A 268 -10.83 -0.22 11.15
C THR A 268 -11.90 0.88 11.13
N LEU A 269 -13.03 0.65 10.45
CA LEU A 269 -14.13 1.60 10.38
C LEU A 269 -14.73 1.90 11.74
N ARG A 270 -14.93 0.87 12.58
CA ARG A 270 -15.47 1.03 13.94
C ARG A 270 -14.48 1.75 14.85
N LYS A 271 -13.21 1.32 14.85
CA LYS A 271 -12.18 1.83 15.78
C LYS A 271 -11.82 3.28 15.51
N TYR A 272 -11.61 3.65 14.26
CA TYR A 272 -11.06 4.97 13.90
C TYR A 272 -12.11 5.97 13.42
N TYR A 273 -13.23 5.48 12.88
CA TYR A 273 -14.27 6.35 12.30
C TYR A 273 -15.62 6.25 12.97
N HIS A 274 -15.79 5.33 13.95
CA HIS A 274 -17.06 5.07 14.64
C HIS A 274 -18.21 4.75 13.67
N GLN A 275 -17.92 4.02 12.59
CA GLN A 275 -18.86 3.69 11.55
C GLN A 275 -19.09 2.18 11.44
N ASN A 276 -20.34 1.81 11.09
CA ASN A 276 -20.70 0.49 10.64
C ASN A 276 -20.79 0.48 9.12
N PHE A 277 -20.09 -0.43 8.44
CA PHE A 277 -20.01 -0.47 6.98
C PHE A 277 -21.39 -0.62 6.34
N HIS A 278 -22.15 -1.64 6.72
CA HIS A 278 -23.46 -1.94 6.13
C HIS A 278 -24.44 -0.77 6.30
N HIS A 279 -24.50 -0.21 7.50
CA HIS A 279 -25.36 0.95 7.76
C HIS A 279 -24.98 2.16 6.88
N GLN A 280 -23.68 2.44 6.71
CA GLN A 280 -23.23 3.57 5.88
C GLN A 280 -23.56 3.32 4.40
N VAL A 281 -23.38 2.10 3.89
CA VAL A 281 -23.70 1.75 2.49
C VAL A 281 -25.21 1.86 2.25
N VAL A 282 -26.05 1.24 3.07
CA VAL A 282 -27.53 1.34 2.94
C VAL A 282 -27.99 2.79 2.96
N ARG A 283 -27.50 3.58 3.95
CA ARG A 283 -27.82 5.03 4.03
C ARG A 283 -27.40 5.77 2.77
N SER A 284 -26.21 5.47 2.25
CA SER A 284 -25.68 6.12 1.05
C SER A 284 -26.55 5.84 -0.18
N PHE A 285 -26.87 4.57 -0.45
CA PHE A 285 -27.70 4.21 -1.61
C PHE A 285 -29.15 4.67 -1.49
N ARG A 286 -29.72 4.72 -0.27
CA ARG A 286 -31.03 5.36 -0.04
C ARG A 286 -30.98 6.84 -0.46
N LEU A 287 -30.00 7.61 -0.02
CA LEU A 287 -29.86 9.03 -0.35
C LEU A 287 -29.56 9.26 -1.85
N ILE A 288 -28.76 8.37 -2.49
CA ILE A 288 -28.50 8.39 -3.93
C ILE A 288 -29.81 8.24 -4.71
N ARG A 289 -30.68 7.32 -4.31
CA ARG A 289 -32.00 7.10 -4.93
C ARG A 289 -32.94 8.28 -4.68
N GLU A 290 -33.08 8.72 -3.44
CA GLU A 290 -33.92 9.87 -3.07
C GLU A 290 -33.58 11.14 -3.86
N LYS A 291 -32.28 11.34 -4.12
CA LYS A 291 -31.78 12.49 -4.89
C LYS A 291 -31.72 12.26 -6.40
N LYS A 292 -32.20 11.12 -6.88
CA LYS A 292 -32.21 10.73 -8.32
C LYS A 292 -30.85 10.95 -9.00
N VAL A 293 -29.76 10.53 -8.34
CA VAL A 293 -28.37 10.68 -8.82
C VAL A 293 -28.21 9.96 -10.16
N GLN A 294 -27.64 10.67 -11.15
CA GLN A 294 -27.39 10.12 -12.49
C GLN A 294 -25.98 9.55 -12.61
N HIS A 295 -25.00 10.13 -11.89
CA HIS A 295 -23.59 9.77 -11.96
C HIS A 295 -23.06 9.50 -10.55
N LEU A 296 -22.50 8.29 -10.34
CA LEU A 296 -21.86 7.93 -9.08
C LEU A 296 -20.35 7.82 -9.29
N ILE A 297 -19.58 8.57 -8.53
CA ILE A 297 -18.13 8.41 -8.41
C ILE A 297 -17.88 7.56 -7.16
N LEU A 298 -17.36 6.35 -7.34
CA LEU A 298 -16.89 5.47 -6.27
C LEU A 298 -15.39 5.66 -6.11
N ASP A 299 -14.96 6.28 -5.01
CA ASP A 299 -13.54 6.54 -4.73
C ASP A 299 -12.97 5.44 -3.85
N LEU A 300 -12.17 4.56 -4.47
CA LEU A 300 -11.47 3.43 -3.85
C LEU A 300 -9.95 3.68 -3.76
N ARG A 301 -9.47 4.85 -4.07
CA ARG A 301 -8.05 5.19 -3.96
C ARG A 301 -7.58 5.06 -2.52
N GLY A 302 -6.40 4.45 -2.32
CA GLY A 302 -5.83 4.18 -1.00
C GLY A 302 -6.60 3.14 -0.19
N ASN A 303 -7.59 2.46 -0.75
CA ASN A 303 -8.34 1.40 -0.06
C ASN A 303 -7.60 0.07 -0.14
N GLY A 304 -6.85 -0.30 0.89
CA GLY A 304 -6.09 -1.54 0.98
C GLY A 304 -6.94 -2.81 1.15
N GLY A 305 -8.26 -2.74 1.01
CA GLY A 305 -9.15 -3.89 1.11
C GLY A 305 -9.73 -4.11 2.50
N GLY A 306 -9.94 -5.38 2.85
CA GLY A 306 -10.53 -5.82 4.13
C GLY A 306 -11.43 -7.04 3.96
N ASP A 307 -12.64 -6.98 4.49
CA ASP A 307 -13.58 -8.10 4.55
C ASP A 307 -14.37 -8.26 3.24
N MET A 308 -14.31 -9.43 2.63
CA MET A 308 -15.05 -9.76 1.40
C MET A 308 -16.57 -9.68 1.57
N ARG A 309 -17.09 -9.83 2.79
CA ARG A 309 -18.53 -9.62 3.08
C ARG A 309 -18.92 -8.17 2.82
N CYS A 310 -18.06 -7.21 3.15
CA CYS A 310 -18.26 -5.79 2.86
C CYS A 310 -18.16 -5.51 1.34
N ALA A 311 -17.17 -6.10 0.67
CA ALA A 311 -17.01 -5.99 -0.78
C ALA A 311 -18.24 -6.51 -1.54
N LYS A 312 -18.69 -7.73 -1.22
CA LYS A 312 -19.92 -8.33 -1.75
C LYS A 312 -21.14 -7.45 -1.50
N PHE A 313 -21.26 -6.95 -0.27
CA PHE A 313 -22.43 -6.13 0.09
C PHE A 313 -22.51 -4.84 -0.73
N LEU A 314 -21.37 -4.19 -1.02
CA LEU A 314 -21.31 -3.03 -1.90
C LEU A 314 -21.71 -3.39 -3.34
N LEU A 315 -21.17 -4.48 -3.88
CA LEU A 315 -21.44 -4.91 -5.25
C LEU A 315 -22.92 -5.22 -5.51
N ARG A 316 -23.63 -5.76 -4.52
CA ARG A 316 -25.07 -5.99 -4.57
C ARG A 316 -25.91 -4.73 -4.83
N HIS A 317 -25.37 -3.54 -4.53
CA HIS A 317 -26.01 -2.24 -4.80
C HIS A 317 -25.60 -1.61 -6.12
N LEU A 318 -24.59 -2.21 -6.81
CA LEU A 318 -23.99 -1.65 -8.02
C LEU A 318 -24.22 -2.51 -9.28
N LEU A 319 -24.39 -3.83 -9.12
CA LEU A 319 -24.66 -4.77 -10.20
C LEU A 319 -26.14 -5.13 -10.21
N ASP A 320 -26.76 -5.15 -11.39
CA ASP A 320 -28.18 -5.40 -11.62
C ASP A 320 -28.47 -6.83 -12.06
N THR A 321 -27.44 -7.65 -12.20
CA THR A 321 -27.51 -9.09 -12.50
C THR A 321 -26.83 -9.89 -11.41
N SER A 322 -27.11 -11.20 -11.32
CA SER A 322 -26.34 -12.11 -10.48
C SER A 322 -24.87 -12.10 -10.89
N PHE A 323 -23.97 -12.16 -9.92
CA PHE A 323 -22.55 -12.01 -10.15
C PHE A 323 -21.69 -12.94 -9.27
N THR A 324 -20.51 -13.26 -9.77
CA THR A 324 -19.47 -14.00 -9.04
C THR A 324 -18.24 -13.11 -8.87
N ILE A 325 -17.69 -13.06 -7.66
CA ILE A 325 -16.45 -12.34 -7.38
C ILE A 325 -15.27 -13.30 -7.45
N ILE A 326 -15.36 -14.38 -6.68
CA ILE A 326 -14.32 -15.41 -6.57
C ILE A 326 -14.88 -16.71 -7.18
N GLU A 327 -14.15 -17.25 -8.16
CA GLU A 327 -14.51 -18.51 -8.81
C GLU A 327 -13.99 -19.73 -8.05
N LYS A 328 -12.76 -19.63 -7.52
CA LYS A 328 -12.06 -20.72 -6.85
C LYS A 328 -11.18 -20.18 -5.73
N CYS A 329 -11.05 -20.98 -4.68
CA CYS A 329 -10.09 -20.76 -3.61
C CYS A 329 -9.16 -21.96 -3.50
N PHE A 330 -7.88 -21.70 -3.24
CA PHE A 330 -6.86 -22.70 -3.07
C PHE A 330 -6.15 -22.51 -1.74
N VAL A 331 -5.83 -23.66 -1.10
CA VAL A 331 -5.00 -23.75 0.10
C VAL A 331 -3.93 -24.80 -0.11
N VAL A 332 -2.83 -24.73 0.65
CA VAL A 332 -1.79 -25.77 0.60
C VAL A 332 -2.28 -26.99 1.37
N LYS A 333 -2.28 -28.15 0.74
CA LYS A 333 -2.60 -29.42 1.39
C LYS A 333 -1.46 -29.82 2.34
N LYS A 334 -1.79 -30.22 3.55
CA LYS A 334 -0.81 -30.44 4.63
C LYS A 334 0.30 -31.42 4.28
N ASP A 335 -0.03 -32.49 3.58
CA ASP A 335 0.88 -33.62 3.36
C ASP A 335 1.65 -33.52 2.03
N ASP A 336 1.24 -32.66 1.12
CA ASP A 336 1.80 -32.55 -0.24
C ASP A 336 2.47 -31.19 -0.53
N TYR A 337 2.87 -30.45 0.51
CA TYR A 337 3.37 -29.07 0.33
C TYR A 337 4.70 -28.99 -0.45
N ARG A 338 5.42 -30.07 -0.60
CA ARG A 338 6.68 -30.17 -1.39
C ARG A 338 6.46 -30.54 -2.85
N ASP A 339 5.32 -31.12 -3.18
CA ASP A 339 4.96 -31.45 -4.56
C ASP A 339 4.12 -30.31 -5.14
N THR A 340 4.70 -29.54 -6.07
CA THR A 340 4.03 -28.38 -6.67
C THR A 340 2.76 -28.74 -7.44
N ALA A 341 2.68 -29.97 -8.00
CA ALA A 341 1.50 -30.45 -8.71
C ALA A 341 0.35 -30.83 -7.76
N LYS A 342 0.67 -31.30 -6.54
CA LYS A 342 -0.29 -31.76 -5.52
C LYS A 342 -0.46 -30.75 -4.39
N ARG A 343 0.42 -29.76 -4.31
CA ARG A 343 0.51 -28.80 -3.23
C ARG A 343 -0.76 -27.95 -3.07
N ILE A 344 -1.33 -27.53 -4.19
CA ILE A 344 -2.49 -26.63 -4.22
C ILE A 344 -3.73 -27.45 -4.52
N VAL A 345 -4.68 -27.44 -3.61
CA VAL A 345 -5.98 -28.07 -3.80
C VAL A 345 -7.09 -27.04 -3.75
N SER A 346 -8.08 -27.20 -4.63
CA SER A 346 -9.31 -26.44 -4.53
C SER A 346 -10.00 -26.85 -3.23
N HIS A 347 -10.30 -25.85 -2.40
CA HIS A 347 -11.00 -26.07 -1.13
C HIS A 347 -12.21 -25.14 -1.08
N TRP A 348 -13.36 -25.72 -0.73
CA TRP A 348 -14.55 -24.92 -0.49
C TRP A 348 -14.37 -24.22 0.86
N LEU A 349 -14.14 -22.91 0.79
CA LEU A 349 -14.14 -22.04 1.96
C LEU A 349 -15.48 -21.33 1.98
N PRO A 350 -16.11 -21.18 3.13
CA PRO A 350 -17.31 -20.38 3.29
C PRO A 350 -16.99 -18.87 3.16
N ASP A 351 -16.08 -18.52 2.20
CA ASP A 351 -15.78 -17.14 1.93
C ASP A 351 -16.96 -16.44 1.30
N ALA A 352 -17.19 -15.24 1.76
CA ALA A 352 -18.29 -14.42 1.33
C ALA A 352 -18.24 -14.01 -0.16
N GLY A 353 -17.07 -14.11 -0.80
CA GLY A 353 -16.87 -13.79 -2.22
C GLY A 353 -17.04 -14.97 -3.17
N LEU A 354 -17.08 -16.22 -2.65
CA LEU A 354 -17.15 -17.42 -3.46
C LEU A 354 -18.60 -17.69 -3.90
N GLY A 355 -18.75 -18.15 -5.15
CA GLY A 355 -20.04 -18.50 -5.74
C GLY A 355 -20.83 -17.31 -6.28
N GLU A 356 -22.08 -17.59 -6.65
CA GLU A 356 -22.98 -16.60 -7.23
C GLU A 356 -23.70 -15.79 -6.14
N HIS A 357 -23.92 -14.51 -6.42
CA HIS A 357 -24.55 -13.56 -5.50
C HIS A 357 -25.59 -12.73 -6.24
N ASP A 358 -26.72 -12.47 -5.61
CA ASP A 358 -27.81 -11.68 -6.16
C ASP A 358 -27.72 -10.21 -5.78
N PRO A 359 -28.15 -9.30 -6.67
CA PRO A 359 -28.29 -7.89 -6.37
C PRO A 359 -29.35 -7.63 -5.28
N VAL A 360 -29.37 -6.42 -4.76
CA VAL A 360 -30.51 -5.92 -3.98
C VAL A 360 -31.62 -5.48 -4.95
N LYS A 361 -32.87 -5.35 -4.42
CA LYS A 361 -34.00 -4.91 -5.25
C LYS A 361 -33.80 -3.53 -5.88
N ASP A 362 -33.20 -2.60 -5.15
CA ASP A 362 -33.06 -1.19 -5.55
C ASP A 362 -31.58 -0.89 -5.91
N VAL A 363 -31.11 -1.42 -7.02
CA VAL A 363 -29.73 -1.23 -7.52
C VAL A 363 -29.57 0.16 -8.12
N PHE A 364 -28.37 0.73 -7.99
CA PHE A 364 -28.01 1.94 -8.71
C PHE A 364 -27.71 1.63 -10.18
N THR A 365 -28.50 2.18 -11.10
CA THR A 365 -28.41 1.93 -12.56
C THR A 365 -27.77 3.09 -13.34
N GLY A 366 -27.50 4.24 -12.70
CA GLY A 366 -26.85 5.39 -13.34
C GLY A 366 -25.39 5.09 -13.75
N LYS A 367 -24.70 6.03 -14.40
CA LYS A 367 -23.28 5.87 -14.77
C LYS A 367 -22.40 5.77 -13.54
N LEU A 368 -21.48 4.80 -13.55
CA LEU A 368 -20.54 4.54 -12.45
C LEU A 368 -19.11 4.82 -12.91
N PHE A 369 -18.42 5.68 -12.17
CA PHE A 369 -17.00 5.99 -12.32
C PHE A 369 -16.27 5.48 -11.08
N VAL A 370 -15.18 4.74 -11.24
CA VAL A 370 -14.39 4.19 -10.13
C VAL A 370 -13.00 4.79 -10.15
N LEU A 371 -12.61 5.45 -9.06
CA LEU A 371 -11.27 6.00 -8.90
C LEU A 371 -10.39 4.96 -8.22
N ILE A 372 -9.27 4.64 -8.86
CA ILE A 372 -8.28 3.66 -8.39
C ILE A 372 -6.87 4.25 -8.39
N ASP A 373 -6.00 3.68 -7.56
CA ASP A 373 -4.56 3.97 -7.51
C ASP A 373 -3.77 2.76 -6.98
N GLY A 374 -2.46 2.89 -6.83
CA GLY A 374 -1.61 1.85 -6.25
C GLY A 374 -1.98 1.41 -4.84
N GLY A 375 -2.78 2.19 -4.11
CA GLY A 375 -3.33 1.82 -2.80
C GLY A 375 -4.63 1.00 -2.87
N THR A 376 -5.22 0.82 -4.07
CA THR A 376 -6.39 -0.06 -4.29
C THR A 376 -5.93 -1.51 -4.30
N PHE A 377 -6.21 -2.27 -3.22
CA PHE A 377 -5.61 -3.57 -3.00
C PHE A 377 -6.59 -4.59 -2.40
N SER A 378 -6.31 -5.89 -2.53
CA SER A 378 -7.06 -6.99 -1.90
C SER A 378 -8.58 -6.91 -2.21
N ALA A 379 -9.46 -6.93 -1.23
CA ALA A 379 -10.92 -6.86 -1.43
C ALA A 379 -11.37 -5.64 -2.26
N SER A 380 -10.64 -4.53 -2.23
CA SER A 380 -10.91 -3.36 -3.08
C SER A 380 -10.61 -3.65 -4.55
N CYS A 381 -9.55 -4.39 -4.81
CA CYS A 381 -9.23 -4.85 -6.16
C CYS A 381 -10.26 -5.89 -6.65
N CYS A 382 -10.73 -6.80 -5.78
CA CYS A 382 -11.80 -7.75 -6.12
C CYS A 382 -13.10 -7.04 -6.52
N VAL A 383 -13.48 -5.95 -5.81
CA VAL A 383 -14.62 -5.09 -6.21
C VAL A 383 -14.39 -4.50 -7.59
N SER A 384 -13.22 -3.93 -7.83
CA SER A 384 -12.87 -3.30 -9.10
C SER A 384 -12.84 -4.31 -10.25
N SER A 385 -12.25 -5.51 -10.05
CA SER A 385 -12.26 -6.61 -11.02
C SER A 385 -13.69 -7.03 -11.39
N CYS A 386 -14.53 -7.22 -10.38
CA CYS A 386 -15.91 -7.61 -10.58
C CYS A 386 -16.67 -6.54 -11.39
N LEU A 387 -16.56 -5.26 -11.04
CA LEU A 387 -17.18 -4.17 -11.81
C LEU A 387 -16.66 -4.09 -13.25
N ARG A 388 -15.38 -4.39 -13.48
CA ARG A 388 -14.73 -4.44 -14.79
C ARG A 388 -15.33 -5.56 -15.64
N VAL A 389 -15.40 -6.78 -15.11
CA VAL A 389 -15.90 -7.97 -15.83
C VAL A 389 -17.35 -7.81 -16.28
N TYR A 390 -18.17 -7.20 -15.43
CA TYR A 390 -19.58 -6.95 -15.75
C TYR A 390 -19.79 -5.64 -16.55
N GLY A 391 -18.72 -4.99 -17.02
CA GLY A 391 -18.80 -3.77 -17.84
C GLY A 391 -19.51 -2.60 -17.14
N ARG A 392 -19.53 -2.61 -15.79
CA ARG A 392 -20.40 -1.73 -15.01
C ARG A 392 -19.83 -0.35 -14.79
N ALA A 393 -18.51 -0.18 -14.90
CA ALA A 393 -17.83 1.05 -14.47
C ALA A 393 -16.75 1.52 -15.44
N ILE A 394 -16.53 2.83 -15.45
CA ILE A 394 -15.38 3.49 -16.09
C ILE A 394 -14.34 3.74 -14.98
N PHE A 395 -13.11 3.28 -15.20
CA PHE A 395 -12.02 3.39 -14.24
C PHE A 395 -11.08 4.55 -14.57
N ILE A 396 -10.74 5.36 -13.55
CA ILE A 396 -9.91 6.55 -13.72
C ILE A 396 -8.84 6.57 -12.61
N GLY A 397 -7.62 6.93 -12.97
CA GLY A 397 -6.48 7.07 -12.05
C GLY A 397 -5.26 6.29 -12.47
N GLU A 398 -4.70 5.50 -11.57
CA GLU A 398 -3.51 4.68 -11.80
C GLU A 398 -3.86 3.19 -11.70
N GLU A 399 -3.01 2.31 -12.23
CA GLU A 399 -3.15 0.86 -12.05
C GLU A 399 -3.31 0.50 -10.56
N SER A 400 -4.25 -0.40 -10.24
CA SER A 400 -4.42 -0.87 -8.85
C SER A 400 -3.17 -1.60 -8.34
N GLY A 401 -2.90 -1.51 -7.02
CA GLY A 401 -1.78 -2.23 -6.40
C GLY A 401 -2.04 -3.72 -6.22
N GLY A 402 -3.30 -4.17 -6.26
CA GLY A 402 -3.68 -5.58 -6.27
C GLY A 402 -3.98 -6.08 -7.66
N GLN A 403 -3.78 -7.39 -7.88
CA GLN A 403 -4.05 -8.05 -9.15
C GLN A 403 -5.55 -8.15 -9.46
N GLN A 404 -5.88 -8.18 -10.77
CA GLN A 404 -7.23 -8.40 -11.22
C GLN A 404 -7.65 -9.87 -11.31
N TYR A 405 -6.71 -10.81 -11.34
CA TYR A 405 -6.96 -12.23 -11.58
C TYR A 405 -6.83 -13.10 -10.32
N ARG A 406 -5.83 -12.83 -9.51
CA ARG A 406 -5.58 -13.58 -8.27
C ARG A 406 -5.47 -12.62 -7.10
N SER A 407 -5.79 -13.12 -5.91
CA SER A 407 -5.50 -12.43 -4.66
C SER A 407 -5.03 -13.45 -3.64
N GLY A 408 -3.89 -13.20 -3.04
CA GLY A 408 -3.54 -13.81 -1.78
C GLY A 408 -4.50 -13.32 -0.68
N GLY A 409 -4.55 -14.03 0.43
CA GLY A 409 -5.42 -13.64 1.53
C GLY A 409 -5.17 -14.40 2.80
N TYR A 410 -5.89 -13.98 3.86
CA TYR A 410 -5.83 -14.61 5.18
C TYR A 410 -7.22 -15.12 5.59
N GLU A 411 -7.33 -16.40 5.82
CA GLU A 411 -8.54 -16.96 6.41
C GLU A 411 -8.58 -16.73 7.92
N VAL A 412 -7.45 -16.93 8.60
CA VAL A 412 -7.25 -16.73 10.05
C VAL A 412 -5.83 -16.21 10.24
N ARG A 413 -5.54 -15.57 11.40
CA ARG A 413 -4.22 -15.04 11.78
C ARG A 413 -3.05 -15.86 11.21
N ASN A 414 -2.50 -15.41 10.08
CA ASN A 414 -1.48 -16.14 9.36
C ASN A 414 -0.12 -15.46 9.46
N SER A 415 0.29 -15.22 10.68
CA SER A 415 1.63 -14.77 11.00
C SER A 415 2.37 -15.84 11.79
N PHE A 416 3.67 -15.86 11.63
CA PHE A 416 4.59 -16.61 12.48
C PHE A 416 5.79 -15.73 12.81
N THR A 417 6.49 -16.11 13.86
CA THR A 417 7.65 -15.37 14.35
C THR A 417 8.86 -16.27 14.18
N LEU A 418 9.94 -15.73 13.63
CA LEU A 418 11.20 -16.43 13.49
C LEU A 418 11.76 -16.77 14.88
N PRO A 419 12.32 -17.96 15.07
CA PRO A 419 12.67 -18.47 16.40
C PRO A 419 13.74 -17.65 17.12
N ASN A 420 14.72 -17.09 16.43
CA ASN A 420 15.85 -16.38 17.00
C ASN A 420 15.69 -14.86 16.93
N THR A 421 15.63 -14.28 15.75
CA THR A 421 15.52 -12.81 15.53
C THR A 421 14.19 -12.21 15.94
N LYS A 422 13.17 -13.03 16.16
CA LYS A 422 11.79 -12.61 16.46
C LYS A 422 11.14 -11.74 15.37
N ILE A 423 11.72 -11.71 14.18
CA ILE A 423 11.07 -11.08 13.02
C ILE A 423 9.73 -11.78 12.77
N LYS A 424 8.68 -10.97 12.66
CA LYS A 424 7.34 -11.45 12.40
C LYS A 424 7.07 -11.50 10.91
N PHE A 425 6.66 -12.65 10.40
CA PHE A 425 6.35 -12.86 9.00
C PHE A 425 4.84 -13.09 8.81
N TYR A 426 4.27 -12.44 7.83
CA TYR A 426 2.92 -12.69 7.35
C TYR A 426 2.99 -13.45 6.03
N THR A 427 2.03 -14.32 5.78
CA THR A 427 1.96 -15.05 4.52
C THR A 427 0.51 -15.37 4.17
N SER A 428 0.17 -15.34 2.89
CA SER A 428 -1.12 -15.85 2.45
C SER A 428 -1.30 -17.30 2.83
N ASN A 429 -2.48 -17.69 3.24
CA ASN A 429 -2.87 -19.11 3.42
C ASN A 429 -4.04 -19.50 2.52
N VAL A 430 -4.57 -18.55 1.78
CA VAL A 430 -5.57 -18.73 0.74
C VAL A 430 -5.11 -18.00 -0.51
N MET A 431 -5.31 -18.60 -1.67
CA MET A 431 -5.22 -17.97 -2.97
C MET A 431 -6.60 -18.01 -3.60
N SER A 432 -7.18 -16.85 -3.87
CA SER A 432 -8.47 -16.70 -4.55
C SER A 432 -8.24 -16.42 -6.03
N VAL A 433 -8.96 -17.11 -6.91
CA VAL A 433 -9.07 -16.80 -8.32
C VAL A 433 -10.28 -15.91 -8.50
N ILE A 434 -10.05 -14.69 -8.93
CA ILE A 434 -11.07 -13.67 -9.13
C ILE A 434 -11.67 -13.89 -10.53
N ARG A 435 -12.99 -13.75 -10.67
CA ARG A 435 -13.62 -13.78 -11.97
C ARG A 435 -13.13 -12.63 -12.84
N THR A 436 -12.60 -12.94 -14.00
CA THR A 436 -12.12 -11.94 -14.97
C THR A 436 -12.20 -12.49 -16.38
N ALA A 437 -12.42 -11.61 -17.36
CA ALA A 437 -12.36 -11.94 -18.78
C ALA A 437 -10.92 -11.87 -19.34
N SER A 438 -9.99 -11.32 -18.59
CA SER A 438 -8.59 -11.13 -19.02
C SER A 438 -7.73 -12.32 -18.58
N PRO A 439 -6.69 -12.69 -19.37
CA PRO A 439 -5.72 -13.69 -18.94
C PRO A 439 -4.92 -13.18 -17.73
N ASP A 440 -4.37 -14.12 -16.96
CA ASP A 440 -3.47 -13.78 -15.85
C ASP A 440 -2.12 -13.29 -16.37
N THR A 441 -1.92 -11.98 -16.32
CA THR A 441 -0.68 -11.30 -16.69
C THR A 441 0.10 -10.81 -15.46
N GLY A 442 -0.41 -11.09 -14.27
CA GLY A 442 0.14 -10.54 -13.02
C GLY A 442 -0.05 -9.02 -12.89
N ARG A 443 -0.98 -8.42 -13.64
CA ARG A 443 -1.27 -6.98 -13.63
C ARG A 443 -2.50 -6.67 -12.78
N GLY A 444 -2.56 -5.42 -12.31
CA GLY A 444 -3.72 -4.85 -11.64
C GLY A 444 -4.84 -4.43 -12.60
N ILE A 445 -5.82 -3.71 -12.08
CA ILE A 445 -6.84 -3.05 -12.90
C ILE A 445 -6.19 -1.86 -13.59
N ILE A 446 -6.05 -1.93 -14.91
CA ILE A 446 -5.57 -0.81 -15.71
C ILE A 446 -6.75 0.16 -15.90
N PRO A 447 -6.63 1.44 -15.54
CA PRO A 447 -7.73 2.39 -15.70
C PRO A 447 -8.03 2.66 -17.20
N ASP A 448 -9.28 3.00 -17.51
CA ASP A 448 -9.68 3.43 -18.86
C ASP A 448 -9.09 4.81 -19.19
N TYR A 449 -8.90 5.63 -18.15
CA TYR A 449 -8.23 6.93 -18.24
C TYR A 449 -7.12 7.00 -17.20
N SER A 450 -5.88 6.89 -17.67
CA SER A 450 -4.70 7.06 -16.81
C SER A 450 -4.52 8.54 -16.44
N VAL A 451 -4.59 8.83 -15.15
CA VAL A 451 -4.47 10.18 -14.61
C VAL A 451 -3.64 10.14 -13.34
N SER A 452 -2.46 10.74 -13.38
CA SER A 452 -1.57 10.87 -12.22
C SER A 452 -1.47 12.32 -11.74
N PRO A 453 -1.24 12.58 -10.46
CA PRO A 453 -0.97 13.92 -9.97
C PRO A 453 0.37 14.45 -10.50
N THR A 454 0.49 15.77 -10.65
CA THR A 454 1.76 16.45 -10.81
C THR A 454 2.20 17.06 -9.48
N ILE A 455 3.50 17.40 -9.34
CA ILE A 455 3.98 18.10 -8.13
C ILE A 455 3.21 19.42 -7.89
N PHE A 456 2.86 20.12 -8.95
CA PHE A 456 2.08 21.34 -8.88
C PHE A 456 0.68 21.11 -8.28
N ASN A 457 -0.01 20.06 -8.73
CA ASN A 457 -1.30 19.68 -8.17
C ASN A 457 -1.18 19.22 -6.73
N TYR A 458 -0.10 18.48 -6.43
CA TYR A 458 0.20 18.04 -5.08
C TYR A 458 0.34 19.22 -4.10
N LEU A 459 1.17 20.20 -4.43
CA LEU A 459 1.39 21.38 -3.60
C LEU A 459 0.14 22.23 -3.43
N ARG A 460 -0.66 22.38 -4.49
CA ARG A 460 -1.95 23.06 -4.46
C ARG A 460 -3.07 22.28 -3.79
N LYS A 461 -2.81 21.04 -3.41
CA LYS A 461 -3.83 20.13 -2.85
C LYS A 461 -5.03 19.97 -3.78
N SER A 462 -4.77 19.97 -5.08
CA SER A 462 -5.76 19.77 -6.14
C SER A 462 -5.90 18.30 -6.43
N ASP A 463 -7.13 17.78 -6.39
CA ASP A 463 -7.41 16.38 -6.73
C ASP A 463 -7.55 16.23 -8.24
N THR A 464 -6.43 15.93 -8.92
CA THR A 464 -6.33 15.81 -10.37
C THR A 464 -7.30 14.76 -10.91
N VAL A 465 -7.34 13.57 -10.30
CA VAL A 465 -8.19 12.46 -10.74
C VAL A 465 -9.67 12.81 -10.60
N MET A 466 -10.06 13.37 -9.46
CA MET A 466 -11.44 13.80 -9.23
C MET A 466 -11.86 14.92 -10.19
N ASN A 467 -10.98 15.89 -10.45
CA ASN A 467 -11.26 17.00 -11.35
C ASN A 467 -11.41 16.50 -12.80
N TYR A 468 -10.54 15.56 -13.23
CA TYR A 468 -10.65 14.92 -14.54
C TYR A 468 -11.97 14.14 -14.68
N THR A 469 -12.33 13.36 -13.67
CA THR A 469 -13.61 12.60 -13.66
C THR A 469 -14.82 13.54 -13.79
N ARG A 470 -14.83 14.65 -13.05
CA ARG A 470 -15.90 15.65 -13.16
C ARG A 470 -15.96 16.30 -14.53
N ALA A 471 -14.79 16.50 -15.18
CA ALA A 471 -14.76 17.02 -16.54
C ALA A 471 -15.34 16.02 -17.56
N LEU A 472 -15.03 14.72 -17.42
CA LEU A 472 -15.64 13.65 -18.24
C LEU A 472 -17.17 13.63 -18.11
N ILE A 473 -17.67 13.70 -16.87
CA ILE A 473 -19.12 13.71 -16.61
C ILE A 473 -19.79 14.92 -17.29
N LYS A 474 -19.18 16.10 -17.23
CA LYS A 474 -19.70 17.31 -17.88
C LYS A 474 -19.72 17.20 -19.41
N GLN A 475 -18.82 16.41 -20.00
CA GLN A 475 -18.76 16.13 -21.45
C GLN A 475 -19.76 15.05 -21.88
N GLY A 476 -20.55 14.47 -20.96
CA GLY A 476 -21.51 13.42 -21.25
C GLY A 476 -20.89 12.02 -21.46
N LYS A 477 -19.60 11.89 -21.20
CA LYS A 477 -18.86 10.64 -21.38
C LYS A 477 -19.07 9.66 -20.22
#